data_7797857c22a49d01770d24366c2a5596
#
_entry.id   7797857c22a49d01770d24366c2a5596
#
_cell.length_a   1.000
_cell.length_b   1.000
_cell.length_c   1.000
_cell.angle_alpha   90.00
_cell.angle_beta   90.00
_cell.angle_gamma   90.00
#
_symmetry.space_group_name_H-M   'P 1'
#
loop_
_entity.id
_entity.type
_entity.pdbx_description
1 polymer ?
#
loop_
_entity_poly.entity_id
_entity_poly.type
_entity_poly.pdbx_seq_one_letter_code
_entity_poly.pdbx_strand_id
1 'polypeptide(L)'
;MLQSYKTELKPTAEQKQTIDRTIGVCRFIYNFYIAHNKEIYGTEKRFVSGRDFSVWLNNEFLPKNPDYTWIREVSSKAVKQSIMDADTAFRRFFKHQSGFPRFKKKGVNEPKMYFVKTDKKAVIRCERHRIKIPTIGWVRLKEKGYIPANPEKYIIRSGTVSKRAGRYYVSVLVETEEVEERPVLTKEGLGIDLGLKDFATLSNGDVFRNINKSSAIKKLEKKLKREQKALSRKLEAKKREEKKRREKGENYSNIEKQKLKVQKLHQRLDHIRTDYLNQCVSDIAKTKPSYITIENLNVKGMMKNRHLSKAVANQKFYEFRTKLSAKCKGNGIELRIVDTWYPSSKTCHRCGNLKADLKLSDRVFKCPHCEAVIDRDLNAALNLRDAKVYVVAS
;
A
#
# COMPACT_ATOMS: atom_id res chain seq x y z
N MET A 1 14.19 -7.50 -15.59
CA MET A 1 13.12 -6.66 -15.00
C MET A 1 12.88 -7.05 -13.55
N LEU A 2 12.49 -6.13 -12.64
CA LEU A 2 12.13 -6.46 -11.24
C LEU A 2 10.62 -6.29 -11.05
N GLN A 3 9.95 -7.35 -10.57
CA GLN A 3 8.51 -7.36 -10.34
C GLN A 3 8.17 -7.92 -8.96
N SER A 4 7.17 -7.35 -8.29
CA SER A 4 6.74 -7.77 -6.96
C SER A 4 5.43 -8.54 -7.01
N TYR A 5 5.41 -9.72 -6.38
CA TYR A 5 4.23 -10.59 -6.27
C TYR A 5 3.82 -10.72 -4.81
N LYS A 6 2.55 -10.52 -4.49
CA LYS A 6 2.03 -10.65 -3.13
C LYS A 6 0.82 -11.57 -3.08
N THR A 7 0.90 -12.64 -2.29
CA THR A 7 -0.18 -13.61 -2.12
C THR A 7 -0.34 -14.05 -0.65
N GLU A 8 -1.49 -14.67 -0.32
CA GLU A 8 -1.78 -15.18 1.02
C GLU A 8 -1.07 -16.53 1.25
N LEU A 9 -0.45 -16.69 2.41
CA LEU A 9 0.15 -17.93 2.90
C LEU A 9 -0.84 -18.74 3.73
N LYS A 10 -0.71 -20.08 3.68
CA LYS A 10 -1.41 -21.02 4.56
C LYS A 10 -0.39 -21.78 5.42
N PRO A 11 0.24 -21.14 6.42
CA PRO A 11 1.21 -21.76 7.29
C PRO A 11 0.56 -22.73 8.28
N THR A 12 1.28 -23.79 8.67
CA THR A 12 0.93 -24.70 9.78
C THR A 12 0.95 -23.97 11.12
N ALA A 13 0.53 -24.63 12.20
CA ALA A 13 0.57 -24.06 13.55
C ALA A 13 2.01 -23.71 13.98
N GLU A 14 2.96 -24.61 13.76
CA GLU A 14 4.39 -24.42 14.05
C GLU A 14 4.99 -23.28 13.23
N GLN A 15 4.70 -23.24 11.93
CA GLN A 15 5.15 -22.17 11.06
C GLN A 15 4.60 -20.81 11.49
N LYS A 16 3.32 -20.72 11.92
CA LYS A 16 2.75 -19.49 12.49
C LYS A 16 3.50 -19.03 13.73
N GLN A 17 3.84 -19.98 14.62
CA GLN A 17 4.60 -19.67 15.83
C GLN A 17 5.99 -19.12 15.49
N THR A 18 6.71 -19.75 14.57
CA THR A 18 8.03 -19.30 14.10
C THR A 18 7.96 -17.92 13.43
N ILE A 19 6.96 -17.68 12.57
CA ILE A 19 6.73 -16.37 11.94
C ILE A 19 6.43 -15.30 13.00
N ASP A 20 5.52 -15.59 13.93
CA ASP A 20 5.10 -14.63 14.96
C ASP A 20 6.26 -14.32 15.93
N ARG A 21 7.10 -15.33 16.28
CA ARG A 21 8.33 -15.14 17.05
C ARG A 21 9.31 -14.23 16.31
N THR A 22 9.61 -14.54 15.05
CA THR A 22 10.53 -13.72 14.23
C THR A 22 10.05 -12.27 14.10
N ILE A 23 8.76 -12.06 13.86
CA ILE A 23 8.16 -10.72 13.82
C ILE A 23 8.31 -10.01 15.18
N GLY A 24 8.17 -10.73 16.28
CA GLY A 24 8.37 -10.22 17.63
C GLY A 24 9.79 -9.71 17.85
N VAL A 25 10.78 -10.53 17.50
CA VAL A 25 12.20 -10.18 17.55
C VAL A 25 12.51 -8.99 16.66
N CYS A 26 12.02 -8.97 15.41
CA CYS A 26 12.23 -7.85 14.49
C CYS A 26 11.71 -6.52 15.05
N ARG A 27 10.53 -6.54 15.72
CA ARG A 27 9.99 -5.34 16.37
C ARG A 27 10.84 -4.90 17.55
N PHE A 28 11.29 -5.85 18.39
CA PHE A 28 12.15 -5.57 19.52
C PHE A 28 13.45 -4.91 19.06
N ILE A 29 14.16 -5.51 18.11
CA ILE A 29 15.43 -5.02 17.56
C ILE A 29 15.29 -3.63 16.95
N TYR A 30 14.22 -3.38 16.17
CA TYR A 30 13.93 -2.06 15.64
C TYR A 30 13.82 -1.01 16.77
N ASN A 31 13.09 -1.34 17.82
CA ASN A 31 12.92 -0.45 18.97
C ASN A 31 14.21 -0.30 19.80
N PHE A 32 14.95 -1.39 19.95
CA PHE A 32 16.20 -1.40 20.67
C PHE A 32 17.25 -0.48 20.01
N TYR A 33 17.36 -0.55 18.69
CA TYR A 33 18.22 0.37 17.93
C TYR A 33 17.84 1.84 18.13
N ILE A 34 16.54 2.15 18.14
CA ILE A 34 16.08 3.53 18.41
C ILE A 34 16.41 3.97 19.83
N ALA A 35 16.17 3.09 20.83
CA ALA A 35 16.46 3.39 22.23
C ALA A 35 17.96 3.64 22.44
N HIS A 36 18.81 2.75 21.91
CA HIS A 36 20.27 2.84 21.97
C HIS A 36 20.80 4.16 21.36
N ASN A 37 20.35 4.51 20.15
CA ASN A 37 20.76 5.77 19.54
C ASN A 37 20.26 6.99 20.32
N LYS A 38 19.09 6.92 20.94
CA LYS A 38 18.57 8.00 21.79
C LYS A 38 19.45 8.20 23.03
N GLU A 39 19.90 7.11 23.64
CA GLU A 39 20.79 7.12 24.81
C GLU A 39 22.18 7.67 24.44
N ILE A 40 22.86 7.09 23.45
CA ILE A 40 24.19 7.52 22.99
C ILE A 40 24.19 8.99 22.54
N TYR A 41 23.14 9.42 21.83
CA TYR A 41 23.04 10.82 21.43
C TYR A 41 22.82 11.76 22.64
N GLY A 42 22.13 11.28 23.66
CA GLY A 42 21.94 12.03 24.91
C GLY A 42 23.26 12.28 25.66
N THR A 43 24.11 11.26 25.72
CA THR A 43 25.39 11.28 26.47
C THR A 43 26.58 11.76 25.64
N GLU A 44 26.74 11.25 24.42
CA GLU A 44 27.94 11.43 23.59
C GLU A 44 27.74 12.35 22.37
N LYS A 45 26.50 12.81 22.10
CA LYS A 45 26.12 13.57 20.89
C LYS A 45 26.50 12.87 19.57
N ARG A 46 26.65 11.55 19.61
CA ARG A 46 27.07 10.71 18.49
C ARG A 46 25.90 9.85 18.00
N PHE A 47 25.83 9.63 16.69
CA PHE A 47 24.90 8.69 16.06
C PHE A 47 25.61 7.38 15.72
N VAL A 48 25.03 6.26 16.12
CA VAL A 48 25.51 4.91 15.82
C VAL A 48 24.82 4.40 14.56
N SER A 49 25.59 4.08 13.52
CA SER A 49 25.03 3.54 12.29
C SER A 49 24.43 2.14 12.49
N GLY A 50 23.49 1.74 11.60
CA GLY A 50 22.91 0.40 11.66
C GLY A 50 23.97 -0.72 11.52
N ARG A 51 25.07 -0.47 10.82
CA ARG A 51 26.21 -1.41 10.70
C ARG A 51 26.94 -1.55 12.04
N ASP A 52 27.32 -0.45 12.64
CA ASP A 52 28.09 -0.44 13.90
C ASP A 52 27.25 -1.02 15.04
N PHE A 53 25.97 -0.67 15.11
CA PHE A 53 25.03 -1.28 16.07
C PHE A 53 24.92 -2.80 15.85
N SER A 54 24.89 -3.29 14.61
CA SER A 54 24.83 -4.72 14.34
C SER A 54 26.10 -5.44 14.78
N VAL A 55 27.27 -4.82 14.65
CA VAL A 55 28.56 -5.34 15.13
C VAL A 55 28.56 -5.38 16.66
N TRP A 56 28.25 -4.27 17.31
CA TRP A 56 28.14 -4.15 18.75
C TRP A 56 27.14 -5.16 19.34
N LEU A 57 25.95 -5.28 18.77
CA LEU A 57 24.91 -6.19 19.20
C LEU A 57 25.41 -7.64 19.27
N ASN A 58 26.11 -8.11 18.22
CA ASN A 58 26.52 -9.52 18.10
C ASN A 58 27.80 -9.84 18.86
N ASN A 59 28.77 -8.92 18.90
CA ASN A 59 30.10 -9.16 19.42
C ASN A 59 30.30 -8.72 20.87
N GLU A 60 29.50 -7.75 21.32
CA GLU A 60 29.66 -7.19 22.67
C GLU A 60 28.39 -7.41 23.52
N PHE A 61 27.21 -6.98 23.02
CA PHE A 61 26.00 -7.01 23.83
C PHE A 61 25.50 -8.43 24.10
N LEU A 62 25.28 -9.23 23.07
CA LEU A 62 24.71 -10.58 23.21
C LEU A 62 25.61 -11.54 23.99
N PRO A 63 26.95 -11.54 23.84
CA PRO A 63 27.83 -12.38 24.68
C PRO A 63 27.77 -12.02 26.16
N LYS A 64 27.60 -10.74 26.49
CA LYS A 64 27.55 -10.25 27.88
C LYS A 64 26.16 -10.34 28.51
N ASN A 65 25.11 -10.60 27.72
CA ASN A 65 23.70 -10.59 28.17
C ASN A 65 22.99 -11.88 27.77
N PRO A 66 23.15 -12.97 28.52
CA PRO A 66 22.52 -14.27 28.20
C PRO A 66 21.01 -14.24 28.09
N ASP A 67 20.33 -13.34 28.81
CA ASP A 67 18.88 -13.18 28.78
C ASP A 67 18.34 -12.76 27.41
N TYR A 68 19.21 -12.32 26.50
CA TYR A 68 18.85 -11.91 25.12
C TYR A 68 19.21 -12.95 24.06
N THR A 69 19.63 -14.16 24.42
CA THR A 69 20.00 -15.24 23.47
C THR A 69 18.87 -15.62 22.53
N TRP A 70 17.61 -15.44 22.91
CA TRP A 70 16.43 -15.65 22.06
C TRP A 70 16.43 -14.82 20.75
N ILE A 71 17.23 -13.75 20.67
CA ILE A 71 17.43 -12.98 19.44
C ILE A 71 18.11 -13.86 18.36
N ARG A 72 18.97 -14.79 18.75
CA ARG A 72 19.67 -15.72 17.87
C ARG A 72 18.82 -16.90 17.39
N GLU A 73 17.68 -17.15 18.00
CA GLU A 73 16.75 -18.24 17.62
C GLU A 73 16.00 -17.96 16.31
N VAL A 74 16.12 -16.75 15.76
CA VAL A 74 15.46 -16.35 14.52
C VAL A 74 16.47 -16.00 13.43
N SER A 75 15.98 -15.81 12.20
CA SER A 75 16.83 -15.45 11.06
C SER A 75 17.67 -14.18 11.32
N SER A 76 19.00 -14.33 11.32
CA SER A 76 19.94 -13.20 11.43
C SER A 76 19.73 -12.15 10.34
N LYS A 77 19.31 -12.56 9.13
CA LYS A 77 18.97 -11.64 8.02
C LYS A 77 17.74 -10.80 8.34
N ALA A 78 16.74 -11.37 9.01
CA ALA A 78 15.54 -10.63 9.45
C ALA A 78 15.89 -9.61 10.56
N VAL A 79 16.74 -9.99 11.49
CA VAL A 79 17.29 -9.12 12.56
C VAL A 79 18.05 -7.96 11.93
N LYS A 80 19.03 -8.24 11.06
CA LYS A 80 19.83 -7.22 10.36
C LYS A 80 18.96 -6.24 9.57
N GLN A 81 17.96 -6.75 8.83
CA GLN A 81 17.03 -5.89 8.08
C GLN A 81 16.24 -4.96 9.00
N SER A 82 15.86 -5.42 10.19
CA SER A 82 15.12 -4.59 11.15
C SER A 82 15.97 -3.44 11.70
N ILE A 83 17.27 -3.66 11.88
CA ILE A 83 18.26 -2.61 12.22
C ILE A 83 18.34 -1.62 11.05
N MET A 84 18.51 -2.09 9.82
CA MET A 84 18.62 -1.24 8.62
C MET A 84 17.34 -0.45 8.33
N ASP A 85 16.17 -1.02 8.63
CA ASP A 85 14.88 -0.30 8.55
C ASP A 85 14.84 0.88 9.53
N ALA A 86 15.37 0.71 10.74
CA ALA A 86 15.43 1.76 11.76
C ALA A 86 16.50 2.81 11.43
N ASP A 87 17.67 2.40 10.95
CA ASP A 87 18.73 3.29 10.44
C ASP A 87 18.20 4.15 9.28
N THR A 88 17.48 3.54 8.35
CA THR A 88 16.85 4.26 7.23
C THR A 88 15.82 5.29 7.74
N ALA A 89 15.09 4.99 8.81
CA ALA A 89 14.14 5.95 9.40
C ALA A 89 14.88 7.16 10.00
N PHE A 90 16.03 6.97 10.65
CA PHE A 90 16.88 8.07 11.11
C PHE A 90 17.48 8.86 9.95
N ARG A 91 17.98 8.20 8.91
CA ARG A 91 18.51 8.89 7.71
C ARG A 91 17.48 9.78 7.05
N ARG A 92 16.21 9.34 6.97
CA ARG A 92 15.10 10.17 6.46
C ARG A 92 14.78 11.34 7.39
N PHE A 93 14.89 11.16 8.69
CA PHE A 93 14.74 12.23 9.67
C PHE A 93 15.83 13.29 9.50
N PHE A 94 17.11 12.90 9.42
CA PHE A 94 18.22 13.83 9.20
C PHE A 94 18.15 14.58 7.85
N LYS A 95 17.53 13.95 6.84
CA LYS A 95 17.25 14.59 5.53
C LYS A 95 15.96 15.41 5.52
N HIS A 96 15.33 15.67 6.68
CA HIS A 96 14.04 16.37 6.81
C HIS A 96 12.89 15.79 5.97
N GLN A 97 12.98 14.51 5.57
CA GLN A 97 11.96 13.80 4.80
C GLN A 97 10.87 13.16 5.68
N SER A 98 11.13 13.01 6.98
CA SER A 98 10.18 12.45 7.95
C SER A 98 10.42 12.99 9.35
N GLY A 99 9.43 12.85 10.24
CA GLY A 99 9.62 13.11 11.66
C GLY A 99 10.53 12.08 12.35
N PHE A 100 10.86 12.33 13.61
CA PHE A 100 11.70 11.44 14.43
C PHE A 100 11.17 10.00 14.45
N PRO A 101 12.03 8.97 14.34
CA PRO A 101 11.63 7.57 14.33
C PRO A 101 10.82 7.18 15.59
N ARG A 102 9.67 6.52 15.39
CA ARG A 102 8.79 6.11 16.48
C ARG A 102 8.95 4.63 16.80
N PHE A 103 8.82 4.27 18.07
CA PHE A 103 8.76 2.87 18.50
C PHE A 103 7.59 2.12 17.83
N LYS A 104 7.85 0.92 17.34
CA LYS A 104 6.82 0.02 16.81
C LYS A 104 6.07 -0.65 17.96
N LYS A 105 4.74 -0.55 17.94
CA LYS A 105 3.85 -1.14 18.96
C LYS A 105 3.13 -2.37 18.39
N LYS A 106 2.99 -3.43 19.21
CA LYS A 106 2.20 -4.63 18.87
C LYS A 106 0.74 -4.24 18.63
N GLY A 107 0.16 -4.68 17.51
CA GLY A 107 -1.23 -4.39 17.16
C GLY A 107 -1.49 -3.02 16.52
N VAL A 108 -0.49 -2.14 16.45
CA VAL A 108 -0.57 -0.83 15.79
C VAL A 108 0.17 -0.83 14.46
N ASN A 109 1.44 -1.24 14.48
CA ASN A 109 2.26 -1.31 13.28
C ASN A 109 2.05 -2.65 12.57
N GLU A 110 2.15 -2.65 11.24
CA GLU A 110 2.07 -3.87 10.45
C GLU A 110 3.21 -4.83 10.84
N PRO A 111 2.87 -6.03 11.34
CA PRO A 111 3.88 -7.02 11.72
C PRO A 111 4.45 -7.65 10.46
N LYS A 112 5.77 -7.54 10.28
CA LYS A 112 6.48 -8.07 9.11
C LYS A 112 7.85 -8.61 9.47
N MET A 113 8.33 -9.60 8.72
CA MET A 113 9.69 -10.09 8.73
C MET A 113 10.22 -10.17 7.29
N TYR A 114 11.46 -9.78 7.10
CA TYR A 114 12.17 -9.87 5.85
C TYR A 114 12.89 -11.20 5.73
N PHE A 115 13.03 -11.72 4.52
CA PHE A 115 13.90 -12.85 4.21
C PHE A 115 14.61 -12.63 2.86
N VAL A 116 15.78 -13.22 2.77
CA VAL A 116 16.62 -13.22 1.57
C VAL A 116 17.28 -14.59 1.49
N LYS A 117 17.91 -14.91 0.38
CA LYS A 117 18.72 -16.12 0.28
C LYS A 117 19.79 -16.19 1.40
N THR A 118 20.02 -17.38 1.95
CA THR A 118 20.91 -17.57 3.10
C THR A 118 22.38 -17.32 2.76
N ASP A 119 22.79 -17.75 1.59
CA ASP A 119 24.14 -17.58 1.07
C ASP A 119 24.12 -17.18 -0.42
N LYS A 120 25.30 -16.93 -1.01
CA LYS A 120 25.42 -16.45 -2.39
C LYS A 120 24.90 -17.47 -3.42
N LYS A 121 25.03 -18.77 -3.16
CA LYS A 121 24.64 -19.87 -4.05
C LYS A 121 23.18 -20.33 -3.81
N ALA A 122 22.59 -20.02 -2.63
CA ALA A 122 21.24 -20.43 -2.32
C ALA A 122 20.21 -19.65 -3.13
N VAL A 123 19.20 -20.36 -3.61
CA VAL A 123 18.06 -19.81 -4.32
C VAL A 123 16.81 -19.97 -3.47
N ILE A 124 15.98 -18.93 -3.38
CA ILE A 124 14.65 -19.04 -2.77
C ILE A 124 13.78 -19.83 -3.76
N ARG A 125 13.45 -21.07 -3.40
CA ARG A 125 12.67 -21.96 -4.27
C ARG A 125 11.18 -21.68 -4.14
N CYS A 126 10.50 -21.57 -5.27
CA CYS A 126 9.06 -21.46 -5.35
C CYS A 126 8.54 -22.55 -6.29
N GLU A 127 7.46 -23.20 -5.89
CA GLU A 127 6.70 -24.13 -6.71
C GLU A 127 5.29 -23.57 -6.95
N ARG A 128 4.54 -24.17 -7.82
CA ARG A 128 3.18 -23.72 -8.16
C ARG A 128 2.29 -23.44 -6.95
N HIS A 129 2.44 -24.20 -5.85
CA HIS A 129 1.54 -24.16 -4.69
C HIS A 129 2.24 -23.90 -3.36
N ARG A 130 3.58 -23.73 -3.33
CA ARG A 130 4.35 -23.49 -2.11
C ARG A 130 5.64 -22.71 -2.37
N ILE A 131 6.12 -22.03 -1.34
CA ILE A 131 7.40 -21.29 -1.37
C ILE A 131 8.27 -21.74 -0.19
N LYS A 132 9.57 -21.93 -0.42
CA LYS A 132 10.54 -22.24 0.63
C LYS A 132 11.08 -20.96 1.23
N ILE A 133 10.63 -20.64 2.45
CA ILE A 133 11.09 -19.45 3.19
C ILE A 133 12.22 -19.88 4.12
N PRO A 134 13.40 -19.23 4.07
CA PRO A 134 14.52 -19.55 4.97
C PRO A 134 14.07 -19.56 6.44
N THR A 135 14.53 -20.55 7.21
CA THR A 135 14.20 -20.81 8.63
C THR A 135 12.77 -21.28 8.92
N ILE A 136 11.83 -21.20 7.95
CA ILE A 136 10.42 -21.62 8.12
C ILE A 136 10.15 -22.91 7.32
N GLY A 137 10.89 -23.11 6.23
CA GLY A 137 10.67 -24.24 5.32
C GLY A 137 9.61 -23.96 4.25
N TRP A 138 8.99 -25.04 3.73
CA TRP A 138 7.97 -24.96 2.70
C TRP A 138 6.62 -24.52 3.25
N VAL A 139 6.12 -23.38 2.79
CA VAL A 139 4.81 -22.80 3.17
C VAL A 139 3.87 -22.82 1.98
N ARG A 140 2.64 -23.30 2.16
CA ARG A 140 1.63 -23.34 1.12
C ARG A 140 1.14 -21.94 0.73
N LEU A 141 0.98 -21.70 -0.57
CA LEU A 141 0.37 -20.52 -1.14
C LEU A 141 -1.14 -20.74 -1.29
N LYS A 142 -1.93 -19.68 -1.13
CA LYS A 142 -3.37 -19.73 -1.39
C LYS A 142 -3.66 -19.72 -2.89
N GLU A 143 -2.98 -18.86 -3.62
CA GLU A 143 -3.10 -18.71 -5.08
C GLU A 143 -2.00 -19.53 -5.74
N LYS A 144 -2.43 -20.58 -6.47
CA LYS A 144 -1.50 -21.49 -7.16
C LYS A 144 -1.02 -20.88 -8.47
N GLY A 145 0.29 -20.91 -8.70
CA GLY A 145 0.89 -20.40 -9.97
C GLY A 145 0.94 -18.87 -10.08
N TYR A 146 0.57 -18.12 -9.05
CA TYR A 146 0.61 -16.66 -9.08
C TYR A 146 2.03 -16.10 -9.00
N ILE A 147 2.91 -16.74 -8.22
CA ILE A 147 4.34 -16.43 -8.22
C ILE A 147 4.99 -17.30 -9.29
N PRO A 148 5.74 -16.72 -10.25
CA PRO A 148 6.47 -17.50 -11.24
C PRO A 148 7.43 -18.50 -10.57
N ALA A 149 7.43 -19.76 -11.03
CA ALA A 149 8.13 -20.84 -10.37
C ALA A 149 9.32 -21.42 -11.15
N ASN A 150 9.50 -21.05 -12.42
CA ASN A 150 10.62 -21.52 -13.23
C ASN A 150 11.92 -20.83 -12.79
N PRO A 151 12.89 -21.54 -12.14
CA PRO A 151 14.10 -20.94 -11.61
C PRO A 151 15.11 -20.51 -12.68
N GLU A 152 14.99 -21.00 -13.91
CA GLU A 152 15.83 -20.60 -15.03
C GLU A 152 15.49 -19.20 -15.54
N LYS A 153 14.21 -18.84 -15.47
CA LYS A 153 13.68 -17.56 -15.98
C LYS A 153 13.44 -16.53 -14.88
N TYR A 154 13.18 -16.97 -13.64
CA TYR A 154 12.72 -16.12 -12.54
C TYR A 154 13.53 -16.33 -11.27
N ILE A 155 14.22 -15.30 -10.83
CA ILE A 155 15.04 -15.34 -9.62
C ILE A 155 14.36 -14.55 -8.51
N ILE A 156 13.97 -15.21 -7.41
CA ILE A 156 13.46 -14.52 -6.22
C ILE A 156 14.65 -13.91 -5.46
N ARG A 157 14.79 -12.60 -5.47
CA ARG A 157 15.88 -11.88 -4.79
C ARG A 157 15.65 -11.80 -3.29
N SER A 158 14.44 -11.49 -2.88
CA SER A 158 14.07 -11.31 -1.47
C SER A 158 12.57 -11.40 -1.29
N GLY A 159 12.13 -11.43 -0.04
CA GLY A 159 10.71 -11.34 0.27
C GLY A 159 10.44 -10.83 1.68
N THR A 160 9.17 -10.57 1.93
CA THR A 160 8.65 -10.13 3.21
C THR A 160 7.43 -10.96 3.56
N VAL A 161 7.41 -11.56 4.75
CA VAL A 161 6.20 -12.14 5.33
C VAL A 161 5.56 -11.10 6.21
N SER A 162 4.27 -10.86 6.02
CA SER A 162 3.47 -9.93 6.83
C SER A 162 2.21 -10.60 7.37
N LYS A 163 1.66 -10.06 8.47
CA LYS A 163 0.43 -10.56 9.09
C LYS A 163 -0.61 -9.43 9.15
N ARG A 164 -1.79 -9.64 8.55
CA ARG A 164 -2.88 -8.68 8.55
C ARG A 164 -4.22 -9.38 8.82
N ALA A 165 -5.00 -8.88 9.75
CA ALA A 165 -6.31 -9.44 10.13
C ALA A 165 -6.29 -10.96 10.41
N GLY A 166 -5.22 -11.47 11.05
CA GLY A 166 -5.04 -12.88 11.38
C GLY A 166 -4.61 -13.77 10.21
N ARG A 167 -4.33 -13.21 9.03
CA ARG A 167 -3.83 -13.91 7.85
C ARG A 167 -2.37 -13.56 7.59
N TYR A 168 -1.66 -14.46 6.96
CA TYR A 168 -0.26 -14.29 6.59
C TYR A 168 -0.13 -14.08 5.08
N TYR A 169 0.74 -13.18 4.68
CA TYR A 169 1.01 -12.84 3.29
C TYR A 169 2.50 -12.90 3.04
N VAL A 170 2.87 -13.34 1.85
CA VAL A 170 4.24 -13.20 1.35
C VAL A 170 4.24 -12.20 0.20
N SER A 171 5.19 -11.27 0.22
CA SER A 171 5.53 -10.44 -0.93
C SER A 171 6.95 -10.79 -1.33
N VAL A 172 7.16 -11.16 -2.59
CA VAL A 172 8.48 -11.51 -3.13
C VAL A 172 8.86 -10.54 -4.24
N LEU A 173 10.15 -10.22 -4.31
CA LEU A 173 10.75 -9.48 -5.41
C LEU A 173 11.37 -10.49 -6.36
N VAL A 174 10.82 -10.57 -7.55
CA VAL A 174 11.24 -11.49 -8.62
C VAL A 174 11.97 -10.70 -9.68
N GLU A 175 13.12 -11.19 -10.07
CA GLU A 175 13.88 -10.70 -11.21
C GLU A 175 13.69 -11.65 -12.38
N THR A 176 13.48 -11.10 -13.55
CA THR A 176 13.44 -11.83 -14.83
C THR A 176 14.25 -11.10 -15.88
N GLU A 177 14.90 -11.86 -16.73
CA GLU A 177 15.57 -11.35 -17.94
C GLU A 177 14.59 -11.26 -19.11
N GLU A 178 13.43 -11.91 -19.02
CA GLU A 178 12.41 -11.80 -20.06
C GLU A 178 11.94 -10.35 -20.18
N VAL A 179 12.14 -9.80 -21.34
CA VAL A 179 11.53 -8.53 -21.76
C VAL A 179 10.19 -8.90 -22.36
N GLU A 180 9.09 -8.63 -21.63
CA GLU A 180 7.76 -8.75 -22.24
C GLU A 180 7.73 -7.87 -23.50
N GLU A 181 7.32 -8.43 -24.64
CA GLU A 181 7.10 -7.65 -25.85
C GLU A 181 6.07 -6.56 -25.55
N ARG A 182 6.48 -5.32 -25.80
CA ARG A 182 5.57 -4.19 -25.59
C ARG A 182 4.46 -4.25 -26.63
N PRO A 183 3.20 -4.07 -26.24
CA PRO A 183 2.10 -4.05 -27.17
C PRO A 183 2.27 -2.90 -28.18
N VAL A 184 1.85 -3.11 -29.39
CA VAL A 184 1.72 -2.04 -30.39
C VAL A 184 0.64 -1.06 -29.90
N LEU A 185 1.01 0.20 -29.72
CA LEU A 185 0.14 1.24 -29.23
C LEU A 185 -0.65 1.88 -30.38
N THR A 186 -1.84 2.40 -30.09
CA THR A 186 -2.60 3.23 -31.03
C THR A 186 -1.93 4.60 -31.15
N LYS A 187 -2.26 5.38 -32.18
CA LYS A 187 -1.79 6.76 -32.33
C LYS A 187 -2.56 7.74 -31.42
N GLU A 188 -3.70 7.31 -30.90
CA GLU A 188 -4.59 8.15 -30.10
C GLU A 188 -4.17 8.18 -28.62
N GLY A 189 -4.38 9.34 -28.01
CA GLY A 189 -4.24 9.53 -26.58
C GLY A 189 -5.57 9.34 -25.86
N LEU A 190 -5.50 9.16 -24.54
CA LEU A 190 -6.64 9.00 -23.66
C LEU A 190 -6.58 10.00 -22.50
N GLY A 191 -7.62 10.84 -22.33
CA GLY A 191 -7.79 11.67 -21.15
C GLY A 191 -8.67 11.00 -20.11
N ILE A 192 -8.35 11.15 -18.81
CA ILE A 192 -9.12 10.55 -17.70
C ILE A 192 -9.42 11.62 -16.66
N ASP A 193 -10.71 11.94 -16.51
CA ASP A 193 -11.22 12.74 -15.40
C ASP A 193 -11.58 11.84 -14.21
N LEU A 194 -11.08 12.16 -12.99
CA LEU A 194 -11.28 11.39 -11.77
C LEU A 194 -12.28 12.08 -10.84
N GLY A 195 -13.36 11.39 -10.49
CA GLY A 195 -14.46 11.96 -9.74
C GLY A 195 -14.92 11.19 -8.50
N LEU A 196 -15.85 11.81 -7.74
CA LEU A 196 -16.54 11.18 -6.60
C LEU A 196 -17.93 10.65 -6.98
N LYS A 197 -18.55 11.18 -8.05
CA LYS A 197 -19.84 10.67 -8.57
C LYS A 197 -19.60 9.37 -9.31
N ASP A 198 -18.87 9.41 -10.36
CA ASP A 198 -18.26 8.29 -11.03
C ASP A 198 -16.77 8.26 -10.69
N PHE A 199 -16.13 7.12 -10.81
CA PHE A 199 -14.74 6.98 -10.41
C PHE A 199 -13.80 7.61 -11.44
N ALA A 200 -14.07 7.36 -12.72
CA ALA A 200 -13.33 7.92 -13.82
C ALA A 200 -14.22 8.02 -15.06
N THR A 201 -14.11 9.12 -15.78
CA THR A 201 -14.69 9.33 -17.12
C THR A 201 -13.55 9.46 -18.11
N LEU A 202 -13.60 8.69 -19.20
CA LEU A 202 -12.59 8.63 -20.23
C LEU A 202 -12.99 9.46 -21.44
N SER A 203 -12.03 9.99 -22.18
CA SER A 203 -12.27 10.80 -23.37
C SER A 203 -12.88 10.03 -24.54
N ASN A 204 -12.86 8.69 -24.50
CA ASN A 204 -13.57 7.83 -25.48
C ASN A 204 -15.05 7.61 -25.12
N GLY A 205 -15.53 8.22 -24.01
CA GLY A 205 -16.91 8.09 -23.53
C GLY A 205 -17.14 6.98 -22.50
N ASP A 206 -16.16 6.13 -22.23
CA ASP A 206 -16.28 5.10 -21.20
C ASP A 206 -16.34 5.71 -19.81
N VAL A 207 -17.17 5.11 -18.94
CA VAL A 207 -17.35 5.58 -17.56
C VAL A 207 -17.18 4.44 -16.56
N PHE A 208 -16.22 4.57 -15.66
CA PHE A 208 -16.04 3.68 -14.51
C PHE A 208 -16.86 4.21 -13.33
N ARG A 209 -17.90 3.48 -12.96
CA ARG A 209 -18.80 3.87 -11.86
C ARG A 209 -18.11 3.79 -10.50
N ASN A 210 -18.52 4.62 -9.56
CA ASN A 210 -18.00 4.57 -8.20
C ASN A 210 -18.47 3.30 -7.47
N ILE A 211 -17.57 2.33 -7.30
CA ILE A 211 -17.83 1.05 -6.62
C ILE A 211 -18.33 1.23 -5.17
N ASN A 212 -17.95 2.34 -4.50
CA ASN A 212 -18.37 2.62 -3.12
C ASN A 212 -19.88 2.89 -3.00
N LYS A 213 -20.57 3.19 -4.11
CA LYS A 213 -22.02 3.37 -4.16
C LYS A 213 -22.76 2.05 -4.33
N SER A 214 -22.08 0.94 -4.59
CA SER A 214 -22.70 -0.38 -4.78
C SER A 214 -23.40 -0.86 -3.50
N SER A 215 -24.49 -1.63 -3.68
CA SER A 215 -25.24 -2.22 -2.57
C SER A 215 -24.36 -3.15 -1.71
N ALA A 216 -23.45 -3.88 -2.34
CA ALA A 216 -22.52 -4.79 -1.67
C ALA A 216 -21.59 -4.06 -0.69
N ILE A 217 -20.96 -2.94 -1.12
CA ILE A 217 -20.10 -2.13 -0.23
C ILE A 217 -20.93 -1.47 0.86
N LYS A 218 -22.09 -0.88 0.55
CA LYS A 218 -22.97 -0.28 1.55
C LYS A 218 -23.38 -1.29 2.65
N LYS A 219 -23.74 -2.53 2.27
CA LYS A 219 -24.03 -3.62 3.23
C LYS A 219 -22.83 -3.94 4.13
N LEU A 220 -21.61 -4.03 3.55
CA LEU A 220 -20.38 -4.28 4.31
C LEU A 220 -20.04 -3.12 5.24
N GLU A 221 -20.19 -1.87 4.80
CA GLU A 221 -19.95 -0.69 5.65
C GLU A 221 -20.96 -0.62 6.82
N LYS A 222 -22.24 -0.93 6.57
CA LYS A 222 -23.25 -1.04 7.64
C LYS A 222 -22.87 -2.12 8.66
N LYS A 223 -22.40 -3.29 8.18
CA LYS A 223 -21.90 -4.37 9.04
C LYS A 223 -20.67 -3.92 9.83
N LEU A 224 -19.71 -3.28 9.19
CA LEU A 224 -18.50 -2.75 9.84
C LEU A 224 -18.87 -1.77 10.96
N LYS A 225 -19.76 -0.80 10.70
CA LYS A 225 -20.22 0.17 11.72
C LYS A 225 -20.84 -0.53 12.93
N ARG A 226 -21.64 -1.61 12.72
CA ARG A 226 -22.22 -2.41 13.81
C ARG A 226 -21.14 -3.11 14.65
N GLU A 227 -20.17 -3.76 13.99
CA GLU A 227 -19.09 -4.47 14.69
C GLU A 227 -18.14 -3.50 15.44
N GLN A 228 -17.90 -2.29 14.89
CA GLN A 228 -17.16 -1.23 15.56
C GLN A 228 -17.87 -0.72 16.82
N LYS A 229 -19.20 -0.51 16.77
CA LYS A 229 -19.99 -0.14 17.94
C LYS A 229 -19.95 -1.24 19.03
N ALA A 230 -19.99 -2.52 18.63
CA ALA A 230 -19.85 -3.63 19.58
C ALA A 230 -18.45 -3.67 20.21
N LEU A 231 -17.40 -3.38 19.43
CA LEU A 231 -16.04 -3.28 19.95
C LEU A 231 -15.90 -2.12 20.94
N SER A 232 -16.42 -0.93 20.63
CA SER A 232 -16.37 0.24 21.52
C SER A 232 -17.02 -0.06 22.87
N ARG A 233 -18.23 -0.67 22.88
CA ARG A 233 -18.90 -1.06 24.14
C ARG A 233 -18.07 -2.02 24.97
N LYS A 234 -17.44 -3.03 24.34
CA LYS A 234 -16.56 -3.98 25.06
C LYS A 234 -15.33 -3.30 25.65
N LEU A 235 -14.73 -2.34 24.90
CA LEU A 235 -13.59 -1.58 25.38
C LEU A 235 -13.96 -0.64 26.53
N GLU A 236 -15.14 -0.03 26.50
CA GLU A 236 -15.66 0.80 27.59
C GLU A 236 -15.96 -0.01 28.85
N ALA A 237 -16.61 -1.19 28.68
CA ALA A 237 -16.84 -2.11 29.80
C ALA A 237 -15.52 -2.52 30.47
N LYS A 238 -14.51 -2.90 29.67
CA LYS A 238 -13.17 -3.20 30.15
C LYS A 238 -12.58 -2.05 30.98
N LYS A 239 -12.63 -0.81 30.45
CA LYS A 239 -12.11 0.37 31.16
C LYS A 239 -12.80 0.61 32.50
N ARG A 240 -14.14 0.37 32.56
CA ARG A 240 -14.92 0.49 33.80
C ARG A 240 -14.52 -0.56 34.84
N GLU A 241 -14.31 -1.82 34.39
CA GLU A 241 -13.86 -2.90 35.26
C GLU A 241 -12.45 -2.67 35.79
N GLU A 242 -11.50 -2.26 34.94
CA GLU A 242 -10.12 -1.92 35.34
C GLU A 242 -10.09 -0.77 36.35
N LYS A 243 -10.97 0.25 36.18
CA LYS A 243 -11.11 1.36 37.16
C LYS A 243 -11.67 0.90 38.48
N LYS A 244 -12.63 -0.06 38.48
CA LYS A 244 -13.21 -0.59 39.74
C LYS A 244 -12.24 -1.48 40.51
N ARG A 245 -11.48 -2.34 39.78
CA ARG A 245 -10.57 -3.32 40.43
C ARG A 245 -9.20 -2.80 40.75
N ARG A 246 -8.82 -1.58 40.32
CA ARG A 246 -7.47 -1.00 40.39
C ARG A 246 -6.36 -1.88 39.75
N GLU A 247 -6.70 -2.98 39.10
CA GLU A 247 -5.80 -3.93 38.48
C GLU A 247 -6.13 -4.14 36.99
N LYS A 248 -5.09 -4.42 36.18
CA LYS A 248 -5.28 -4.82 34.78
C LYS A 248 -5.71 -6.29 34.71
N GLY A 249 -6.92 -6.54 34.30
CA GLY A 249 -7.43 -7.90 34.12
C GLY A 249 -6.72 -8.63 32.97
N GLU A 250 -6.36 -9.90 33.17
CA GLU A 250 -5.49 -10.66 32.26
C GLU A 250 -6.17 -11.23 31.00
N ASN A 251 -7.48 -11.43 30.97
CA ASN A 251 -8.10 -12.21 29.87
C ASN A 251 -9.19 -11.45 29.11
N TYR A 252 -8.82 -10.95 27.91
CA TYR A 252 -9.72 -10.21 27.01
C TYR A 252 -9.93 -10.91 25.66
N SER A 253 -10.00 -12.25 25.64
CA SER A 253 -10.16 -13.04 24.42
C SER A 253 -11.35 -12.58 23.55
N ASN A 254 -12.45 -12.17 24.17
CA ASN A 254 -13.65 -11.68 23.50
C ASN A 254 -13.45 -10.31 22.83
N ILE A 255 -12.58 -9.45 23.38
CA ILE A 255 -12.20 -8.17 22.76
C ILE A 255 -11.30 -8.44 21.55
N GLU A 256 -10.31 -9.33 21.69
CA GLU A 256 -9.43 -9.69 20.58
C GLU A 256 -10.18 -10.36 19.43
N LYS A 257 -11.13 -11.26 19.72
CA LYS A 257 -12.04 -11.83 18.73
C LYS A 257 -12.85 -10.75 18.01
N GLN A 258 -13.35 -9.74 18.74
CA GLN A 258 -14.11 -8.64 18.17
C GLN A 258 -13.23 -7.71 17.32
N LYS A 259 -12.01 -7.37 17.78
CA LYS A 259 -11.02 -6.63 16.99
C LYS A 259 -10.72 -7.34 15.67
N LEU A 260 -10.53 -8.65 15.72
CA LEU A 260 -10.26 -9.44 14.52
C LEU A 260 -11.43 -9.41 13.52
N LYS A 261 -12.69 -9.43 13.99
CA LYS A 261 -13.88 -9.26 13.13
C LYS A 261 -13.86 -7.91 12.41
N VAL A 262 -13.60 -6.83 13.15
CA VAL A 262 -13.50 -5.47 12.58
C VAL A 262 -12.37 -5.38 11.57
N GLN A 263 -11.18 -5.90 11.89
CA GLN A 263 -10.03 -5.92 10.99
C GLN A 263 -10.31 -6.70 9.69
N LYS A 264 -10.98 -7.86 9.77
CA LYS A 264 -11.37 -8.65 8.59
C LYS A 264 -12.35 -7.91 7.68
N LEU A 265 -13.30 -7.14 8.25
CA LEU A 265 -14.23 -6.33 7.47
C LEU A 265 -13.52 -5.15 6.78
N HIS A 266 -12.62 -4.45 7.47
CA HIS A 266 -11.79 -3.42 6.86
C HIS A 266 -10.96 -4.00 5.71
N GLN A 267 -10.31 -5.14 5.92
CA GLN A 267 -9.52 -5.81 4.90
C GLN A 267 -10.37 -6.21 3.68
N ARG A 268 -11.58 -6.73 3.91
CA ARG A 268 -12.49 -7.10 2.81
C ARG A 268 -12.88 -5.90 1.96
N LEU A 269 -13.24 -4.77 2.60
CA LEU A 269 -13.55 -3.52 1.90
C LEU A 269 -12.34 -3.00 1.11
N ASP A 270 -11.16 -3.06 1.71
CA ASP A 270 -9.90 -2.67 1.06
C ASP A 270 -9.60 -3.53 -0.17
N HIS A 271 -9.78 -4.86 -0.06
CA HIS A 271 -9.56 -5.78 -1.18
C HIS A 271 -10.53 -5.53 -2.33
N ILE A 272 -11.83 -5.33 -2.06
CA ILE A 272 -12.83 -5.05 -3.10
C ILE A 272 -12.47 -3.76 -3.85
N ARG A 273 -12.08 -2.71 -3.13
CA ARG A 273 -11.67 -1.44 -3.75
C ARG A 273 -10.40 -1.58 -4.57
N THR A 274 -9.40 -2.28 -4.03
CA THR A 274 -8.12 -2.51 -4.73
C THR A 274 -8.31 -3.39 -5.97
N ASP A 275 -9.14 -4.41 -5.89
CA ASP A 275 -9.49 -5.28 -7.03
C ASP A 275 -10.18 -4.48 -8.15
N TYR A 276 -11.16 -3.66 -7.77
CA TYR A 276 -11.81 -2.75 -8.71
C TYR A 276 -10.81 -1.81 -9.41
N LEU A 277 -9.86 -1.21 -8.66
CA LEU A 277 -8.82 -0.38 -9.26
C LEU A 277 -7.92 -1.17 -10.22
N ASN A 278 -7.59 -2.42 -9.88
CA ASN A 278 -6.81 -3.28 -10.76
C ASN A 278 -7.55 -3.56 -12.08
N GLN A 279 -8.86 -3.80 -12.01
CA GLN A 279 -9.71 -4.00 -13.19
C GLN A 279 -9.74 -2.71 -14.03
N CYS A 280 -10.05 -1.55 -13.44
CA CYS A 280 -10.04 -0.27 -14.15
C CYS A 280 -8.71 -0.01 -14.85
N VAL A 281 -7.58 -0.16 -14.14
CA VAL A 281 -6.24 0.04 -14.73
C VAL A 281 -5.95 -0.96 -15.85
N SER A 282 -6.38 -2.21 -15.68
CA SER A 282 -6.22 -3.24 -16.73
C SER A 282 -7.04 -2.91 -17.98
N ASP A 283 -8.29 -2.50 -17.81
CA ASP A 283 -9.19 -2.20 -18.93
C ASP A 283 -8.74 -0.95 -19.68
N ILE A 284 -8.32 0.09 -18.95
CA ILE A 284 -7.70 1.28 -19.55
C ILE A 284 -6.45 0.91 -20.36
N ALA A 285 -5.55 0.09 -19.81
CA ALA A 285 -4.33 -0.30 -20.51
C ALA A 285 -4.58 -1.21 -21.72
N LYS A 286 -5.67 -1.98 -21.75
CA LYS A 286 -6.07 -2.83 -22.89
C LYS A 286 -6.46 -2.00 -24.12
N THR A 287 -6.87 -0.75 -23.96
CA THR A 287 -7.15 0.14 -25.11
C THR A 287 -5.88 0.56 -25.84
N LYS A 288 -4.69 0.30 -25.25
CA LYS A 288 -3.34 0.53 -25.84
C LYS A 288 -3.13 1.96 -26.38
N PRO A 289 -3.50 3.02 -25.64
CA PRO A 289 -3.30 4.38 -26.13
C PRO A 289 -1.81 4.73 -26.18
N SER A 290 -1.42 5.65 -27.05
CA SER A 290 -0.03 6.15 -27.10
C SER A 290 0.34 6.90 -25.81
N TYR A 291 -0.60 7.64 -25.25
CA TYR A 291 -0.45 8.33 -23.97
C TYR A 291 -1.77 8.37 -23.19
N ILE A 292 -1.64 8.53 -21.88
CA ILE A 292 -2.77 8.77 -20.96
C ILE A 292 -2.50 10.06 -20.20
N THR A 293 -3.48 10.98 -20.18
CA THR A 293 -3.38 12.22 -19.43
C THR A 293 -4.37 12.23 -18.26
N ILE A 294 -3.87 12.55 -17.05
CA ILE A 294 -4.65 12.64 -15.81
C ILE A 294 -4.36 13.97 -15.09
N GLU A 295 -5.27 14.38 -14.21
CA GLU A 295 -5.06 15.52 -13.32
C GLU A 295 -4.11 15.20 -12.16
N ASN A 296 -3.35 16.20 -11.71
CA ASN A 296 -2.59 16.14 -10.47
C ASN A 296 -3.48 16.47 -9.27
N LEU A 297 -4.34 15.53 -8.87
CA LEU A 297 -5.27 15.74 -7.77
C LEU A 297 -4.55 16.00 -6.43
N ASN A 298 -4.87 17.12 -5.78
CA ASN A 298 -4.42 17.42 -4.42
C ASN A 298 -5.23 16.63 -3.38
N VAL A 299 -5.01 15.32 -3.33
CA VAL A 299 -5.72 14.40 -2.42
C VAL A 299 -5.58 14.83 -0.95
N LYS A 300 -4.41 15.34 -0.54
CA LYS A 300 -4.19 15.83 0.84
C LYS A 300 -5.07 17.04 1.15
N GLY A 301 -5.20 17.97 0.22
CA GLY A 301 -6.09 19.11 0.35
C GLY A 301 -7.57 18.70 0.42
N MET A 302 -7.99 17.78 -0.48
CA MET A 302 -9.35 17.24 -0.49
C MET A 302 -9.71 16.51 0.82
N MET A 303 -8.76 15.82 1.45
CA MET A 303 -8.95 15.13 2.73
C MET A 303 -9.16 16.09 3.93
N LYS A 304 -8.80 17.36 3.83
CA LYS A 304 -9.06 18.36 4.88
C LYS A 304 -10.55 18.70 5.00
N ASN A 305 -11.32 18.55 3.92
CA ASN A 305 -12.78 18.73 3.96
C ASN A 305 -13.44 17.55 4.67
N ARG A 306 -13.96 17.78 5.89
CA ARG A 306 -14.59 16.73 6.74
C ARG A 306 -15.76 16.02 6.08
N HIS A 307 -16.51 16.68 5.20
CA HIS A 307 -17.66 16.08 4.51
C HIS A 307 -17.23 15.13 3.38
N LEU A 308 -16.10 15.42 2.73
CA LEU A 308 -15.62 14.65 1.58
C LEU A 308 -14.50 13.66 1.93
N SER A 309 -13.80 13.86 3.05
CA SER A 309 -12.60 13.08 3.42
C SER A 309 -12.78 11.57 3.35
N LYS A 310 -13.92 11.04 3.86
CA LYS A 310 -14.23 9.61 3.79
C LYS A 310 -14.44 9.14 2.35
N ALA A 311 -15.13 9.92 1.52
CA ALA A 311 -15.39 9.58 0.12
C ALA A 311 -14.08 9.58 -0.68
N VAL A 312 -13.26 10.62 -0.51
CA VAL A 312 -11.93 10.74 -1.14
C VAL A 312 -11.01 9.58 -0.73
N ALA A 313 -10.92 9.27 0.58
CA ALA A 313 -10.13 8.15 1.07
C ALA A 313 -10.57 6.80 0.48
N ASN A 314 -11.88 6.60 0.30
CA ASN A 314 -12.44 5.37 -0.24
C ASN A 314 -12.20 5.21 -1.75
N GLN A 315 -12.00 6.30 -2.51
CA GLN A 315 -11.68 6.24 -3.94
C GLN A 315 -10.24 5.77 -4.20
N LYS A 316 -9.32 6.00 -3.24
CA LYS A 316 -7.91 5.58 -3.36
C LYS A 316 -7.21 6.16 -4.62
N PHE A 317 -7.46 7.43 -4.95
CA PHE A 317 -6.90 8.09 -6.14
C PHE A 317 -5.37 7.96 -6.24
N TYR A 318 -4.65 8.07 -5.11
CA TYR A 318 -3.20 7.89 -5.11
C TYR A 318 -2.79 6.45 -5.50
N GLU A 319 -3.52 5.44 -4.99
CA GLU A 319 -3.26 4.03 -5.34
C GLU A 319 -3.55 3.79 -6.83
N PHE A 320 -4.63 4.36 -7.36
CA PHE A 320 -4.96 4.30 -8.78
C PHE A 320 -3.84 4.89 -9.64
N ARG A 321 -3.41 6.12 -9.36
CA ARG A 321 -2.30 6.77 -10.08
C ARG A 321 -1.03 5.93 -10.05
N THR A 322 -0.66 5.37 -8.89
CA THR A 322 0.54 4.53 -8.74
C THR A 322 0.45 3.27 -9.59
N LYS A 323 -0.71 2.59 -9.58
CA LYS A 323 -0.96 1.39 -10.38
C LYS A 323 -0.99 1.69 -11.87
N LEU A 324 -1.63 2.79 -12.26
CA LEU A 324 -1.68 3.25 -13.64
C LEU A 324 -0.27 3.56 -14.16
N SER A 325 0.54 4.31 -13.40
CA SER A 325 1.93 4.62 -13.75
C SER A 325 2.76 3.34 -13.96
N ALA A 326 2.66 2.37 -13.03
CA ALA A 326 3.37 1.11 -13.16
C ALA A 326 2.93 0.31 -14.41
N LYS A 327 1.62 0.30 -14.71
CA LYS A 327 1.07 -0.39 -15.87
C LYS A 327 1.45 0.30 -17.18
N CYS A 328 1.41 1.63 -17.23
CA CYS A 328 1.85 2.43 -18.37
C CYS A 328 3.32 2.16 -18.68
N LYS A 329 4.18 2.21 -17.64
CA LYS A 329 5.62 1.93 -17.79
C LYS A 329 5.89 0.53 -18.36
N GLY A 330 5.16 -0.49 -17.90
CA GLY A 330 5.27 -1.86 -18.42
C GLY A 330 4.84 -1.98 -19.89
N ASN A 331 3.81 -1.26 -20.31
CA ASN A 331 3.26 -1.32 -21.66
C ASN A 331 3.87 -0.29 -22.63
N GLY A 332 4.79 0.58 -22.20
CA GLY A 332 5.35 1.65 -23.02
C GLY A 332 4.39 2.82 -23.29
N ILE A 333 3.30 2.93 -22.54
CA ILE A 333 2.34 4.03 -22.61
C ILE A 333 2.90 5.25 -21.88
N GLU A 334 2.87 6.43 -22.48
CA GLU A 334 3.29 7.65 -21.83
C GLU A 334 2.21 8.15 -20.85
N LEU A 335 2.52 8.28 -19.56
CA LEU A 335 1.61 8.85 -18.58
C LEU A 335 1.88 10.34 -18.39
N ARG A 336 0.95 11.18 -18.77
CA ARG A 336 0.99 12.65 -18.68
C ARG A 336 0.20 13.14 -17.47
N ILE A 337 0.72 14.12 -16.77
CA ILE A 337 0.07 14.71 -15.60
C ILE A 337 -0.01 16.21 -15.82
N VAL A 338 -1.22 16.73 -15.88
CA VAL A 338 -1.44 18.20 -15.96
C VAL A 338 -1.36 18.83 -14.58
N ASP A 339 -1.15 20.15 -14.57
CA ASP A 339 -1.14 20.91 -13.31
C ASP A 339 -2.46 20.79 -12.54
N THR A 340 -2.38 20.93 -11.21
CA THR A 340 -3.54 20.87 -10.31
C THR A 340 -4.63 21.91 -10.63
N TRP A 341 -4.25 23.02 -11.22
CA TRP A 341 -5.13 24.13 -11.55
C TRP A 341 -5.54 24.18 -13.04
N TYR A 342 -5.18 23.15 -13.80
CA TYR A 342 -5.59 23.04 -15.20
C TYR A 342 -7.12 23.05 -15.30
N PRO A 343 -7.75 24.01 -16.04
CA PRO A 343 -9.19 24.21 -16.05
C PRO A 343 -9.92 23.19 -16.94
N SER A 344 -9.64 21.90 -16.77
CA SER A 344 -10.17 20.79 -17.59
C SER A 344 -11.70 20.85 -17.74
N SER A 345 -12.44 21.02 -16.65
CA SER A 345 -13.90 21.05 -16.66
C SER A 345 -14.50 22.40 -17.07
N LYS A 346 -13.72 23.50 -16.98
CA LYS A 346 -14.20 24.89 -17.26
C LYS A 346 -13.95 25.33 -18.71
N THR A 347 -13.05 24.68 -19.42
CA THR A 347 -12.71 24.97 -20.81
C THR A 347 -13.64 24.22 -21.74
N CYS A 348 -14.20 24.89 -22.73
CA CYS A 348 -14.98 24.21 -23.77
C CYS A 348 -14.05 23.42 -24.68
N HIS A 349 -14.26 22.11 -24.78
CA HIS A 349 -13.45 21.28 -25.65
C HIS A 349 -13.57 21.66 -27.13
N ARG A 350 -14.75 22.15 -27.55
CA ARG A 350 -15.02 22.48 -28.96
C ARG A 350 -14.35 23.77 -29.45
N CYS A 351 -14.34 24.82 -28.61
CA CYS A 351 -13.87 26.14 -29.05
C CYS A 351 -12.82 26.77 -28.12
N GLY A 352 -12.43 26.13 -27.03
CA GLY A 352 -11.42 26.63 -26.09
C GLY A 352 -11.91 27.74 -25.15
N ASN A 353 -13.17 28.21 -25.26
CA ASN A 353 -13.67 29.28 -24.41
C ASN A 353 -13.78 28.87 -22.95
N LEU A 354 -13.37 29.74 -22.01
CA LEU A 354 -13.38 29.48 -20.58
C LEU A 354 -14.70 29.95 -19.94
N LYS A 355 -15.42 29.02 -19.32
CA LYS A 355 -16.60 29.30 -18.49
C LYS A 355 -16.22 29.40 -17.02
N ALA A 356 -15.96 30.60 -16.52
CA ALA A 356 -15.47 30.83 -15.16
C ALA A 356 -16.51 30.49 -14.07
N ASP A 357 -17.79 30.72 -14.34
CA ASP A 357 -18.94 30.60 -13.44
C ASP A 357 -19.48 29.17 -13.28
N LEU A 358 -18.83 28.15 -13.91
CA LEU A 358 -19.25 26.76 -13.82
C LEU A 358 -19.18 26.27 -12.37
N LYS A 359 -20.33 25.84 -11.82
CA LYS A 359 -20.44 25.34 -10.45
C LYS A 359 -20.11 23.84 -10.37
N LEU A 360 -19.66 23.39 -9.21
CA LEU A 360 -19.41 21.94 -8.96
C LEU A 360 -20.66 21.07 -9.05
N SER A 361 -21.84 21.67 -8.84
CA SER A 361 -23.15 21.01 -8.99
C SER A 361 -23.54 20.76 -10.43
N ASP A 362 -23.02 21.56 -11.37
CA ASP A 362 -23.39 21.47 -12.78
C ASP A 362 -22.85 20.16 -13.38
N ARG A 363 -23.70 19.44 -14.08
CA ARG A 363 -23.37 18.16 -14.71
C ARG A 363 -23.24 18.25 -16.21
N VAL A 364 -23.86 19.27 -16.77
CA VAL A 364 -23.82 19.56 -18.19
C VAL A 364 -23.06 20.87 -18.39
N PHE A 365 -22.03 20.80 -19.19
CA PHE A 365 -21.33 22.01 -19.67
C PHE A 365 -22.07 22.58 -20.85
N LYS A 366 -22.50 23.84 -20.74
CA LYS A 366 -23.07 24.61 -21.83
C LYS A 366 -22.13 25.76 -22.14
N CYS A 367 -21.57 25.78 -23.35
CA CYS A 367 -20.63 26.79 -23.74
C CYS A 367 -21.37 28.10 -24.05
N PRO A 368 -20.99 29.25 -23.47
CA PRO A 368 -21.62 30.51 -23.77
C PRO A 368 -21.22 31.12 -25.13
N HIS A 369 -20.14 30.58 -25.75
CA HIS A 369 -19.62 31.09 -27.02
C HIS A 369 -20.08 30.29 -28.23
N CYS A 370 -19.95 28.94 -28.21
CA CYS A 370 -20.26 28.06 -29.34
C CYS A 370 -21.51 27.20 -29.13
N GLU A 371 -22.25 27.43 -28.03
CA GLU A 371 -23.49 26.74 -27.64
C GLU A 371 -23.38 25.20 -27.48
N ALA A 372 -22.17 24.68 -27.52
CA ALA A 372 -21.94 23.25 -27.32
C ALA A 372 -22.47 22.79 -25.96
N VAL A 373 -23.25 21.69 -25.98
CA VAL A 373 -23.81 21.04 -24.79
C VAL A 373 -23.17 19.67 -24.66
N ILE A 374 -22.43 19.43 -23.57
CA ILE A 374 -21.70 18.19 -23.34
C ILE A 374 -21.74 17.82 -21.84
N ASP A 375 -21.64 16.53 -21.50
CA ASP A 375 -21.42 16.12 -20.13
C ASP A 375 -20.12 16.75 -19.61
N ARG A 376 -20.15 17.34 -18.39
CA ARG A 376 -19.03 18.11 -17.85
C ARG A 376 -17.79 17.24 -17.64
N ASP A 377 -17.98 16.00 -17.16
CA ASP A 377 -16.88 15.10 -16.83
C ASP A 377 -16.27 14.54 -18.15
N LEU A 378 -17.08 14.32 -19.20
CA LEU A 378 -16.59 14.01 -20.55
C LEU A 378 -15.85 15.19 -21.19
N ASN A 379 -16.37 16.42 -21.06
CA ASN A 379 -15.66 17.62 -21.53
C ASN A 379 -14.28 17.75 -20.87
N ALA A 380 -14.20 17.50 -19.56
CA ALA A 380 -12.93 17.50 -18.83
C ALA A 380 -11.97 16.42 -19.34
N ALA A 381 -12.45 15.20 -19.57
CA ALA A 381 -11.64 14.11 -20.10
C ALA A 381 -11.09 14.40 -21.49
N LEU A 382 -11.88 15.02 -22.37
CA LEU A 382 -11.45 15.45 -23.72
C LEU A 382 -10.36 16.54 -23.63
N ASN A 383 -10.55 17.53 -22.76
CA ASN A 383 -9.55 18.59 -22.53
C ASN A 383 -8.25 18.02 -21.94
N LEU A 384 -8.34 17.01 -21.08
CA LEU A 384 -7.16 16.31 -20.56
C LEU A 384 -6.42 15.57 -21.66
N ARG A 385 -7.14 14.86 -22.56
CA ARG A 385 -6.52 14.19 -23.70
C ARG A 385 -5.69 15.17 -24.54
N ASP A 386 -6.25 16.34 -24.84
CA ASP A 386 -5.68 17.30 -25.77
C ASP A 386 -4.80 18.37 -25.06
N ALA A 387 -4.51 18.18 -23.76
CA ALA A 387 -3.67 19.09 -22.99
C ALA A 387 -2.26 19.22 -23.58
N LYS A 388 -1.81 20.44 -23.82
CA LYS A 388 -0.50 20.75 -24.40
C LYS A 388 0.60 20.93 -23.32
N VAL A 389 0.22 21.26 -22.09
CA VAL A 389 1.16 21.49 -20.98
C VAL A 389 0.97 20.41 -19.94
N TYR A 390 1.97 19.58 -19.75
CA TYR A 390 1.96 18.45 -18.81
C TYR A 390 3.38 18.05 -18.39
N VAL A 391 3.48 17.22 -17.34
CA VAL A 391 4.71 16.57 -16.91
C VAL A 391 4.57 15.07 -17.18
N VAL A 392 5.58 14.46 -17.78
CA VAL A 392 5.62 12.99 -17.95
C VAL A 392 5.96 12.33 -16.62
N ALA A 393 5.12 11.39 -16.19
CA ALA A 393 5.38 10.63 -14.97
C ALA A 393 6.54 9.65 -15.20
N SER A 394 7.62 9.82 -14.44
CA SER A 394 8.82 8.97 -14.44
C SER A 394 8.59 7.63 -13.72
#